data_8fa88a25a1877fac5f1bd5b75c341a2e
#
_entry.id   8fa88a25a1877fac5f1bd5b75c341a2e
#
_cell.length_a   1.000
_cell.length_b   1.000
_cell.length_c   1.000
_cell.angle_alpha   90.00
_cell.angle_beta   90.00
_cell.angle_gamma   90.00
#
_symmetry.space_group_name_H-M   'P 1'
#
loop_
_entity.id
_entity.type
_entity.pdbx_description
1 polymer ?
#
loop_
_entity_poly.entity_id
_entity_poly.type
_entity_poly.pdbx_seq_one_letter_code
_entity_poly.pdbx_strand_id
1 'polypeptide(L)'
;MILYIAEKPSLARAIVQALPKPHKSMDGFIVCGNGDHVSWCVGHLLEQAQPDVYDAKYKKWQMVDLPIVPTKWQLREKQQTKKQLSVLRKLVKSATSIIHAGDPDREGQLLVDQVIHHLPMKAILRKETKRLLISDLTASAIVKSLNNLQPNHNFAALSTCALARTRADWLFGINLSRAFTLQGQTNGSQTVLSVGPVQTPIFGLVVKMMLYL
;
A
#
# COMPACT_ATOMS: atom_id res chain seq x y z
N MET A 1 -16.54 18.63 2.83
CA MET A 1 -15.58 18.65 1.73
C MET A 1 -15.38 17.25 1.18
N ILE A 2 -15.08 17.09 -0.11
CA ILE A 2 -14.66 15.84 -0.71
C ILE A 2 -13.15 15.65 -0.46
N LEU A 3 -12.75 14.45 -0.03
CA LEU A 3 -11.33 14.08 0.12
C LEU A 3 -10.94 13.09 -0.96
N TYR A 4 -10.05 13.50 -1.85
CA TYR A 4 -9.40 12.62 -2.82
C TYR A 4 -8.14 12.02 -2.18
N ILE A 5 -7.99 10.71 -2.26
CA ILE A 5 -6.79 10.01 -1.78
C ILE A 5 -6.12 9.37 -3.00
N ALA A 6 -5.04 9.99 -3.47
CA ALA A 6 -4.25 9.49 -4.59
C ALA A 6 -3.18 8.49 -4.11
N GLU A 7 -2.71 7.64 -5.01
CA GLU A 7 -1.63 6.70 -4.71
C GLU A 7 -0.28 7.39 -4.50
N LYS A 8 -0.03 8.48 -5.23
CA LYS A 8 1.26 9.18 -5.26
C LYS A 8 1.11 10.68 -5.47
N PRO A 9 2.12 11.50 -5.06
CA PRO A 9 2.03 12.96 -5.17
C PRO A 9 1.86 13.47 -6.60
N SER A 10 2.44 12.79 -7.60
CA SER A 10 2.32 13.18 -9.02
C SER A 10 0.87 13.07 -9.50
N LEU A 11 0.19 11.98 -9.16
CA LEU A 11 -1.22 11.77 -9.50
C LEU A 11 -2.12 12.80 -8.79
N ALA A 12 -1.84 13.08 -7.51
CA ALA A 12 -2.56 14.10 -6.75
C ALA A 12 -2.46 15.48 -7.44
N ARG A 13 -1.27 15.88 -7.88
CA ARG A 13 -1.08 17.14 -8.61
C ARG A 13 -1.83 17.16 -9.94
N ALA A 14 -1.87 16.05 -10.67
CA ALA A 14 -2.64 15.96 -11.91
C ALA A 14 -4.15 16.12 -11.65
N ILE A 15 -4.68 15.48 -10.62
CA ILE A 15 -6.10 15.63 -10.20
C ILE A 15 -6.41 17.09 -9.86
N VAL A 16 -5.53 17.75 -9.09
CA VAL A 16 -5.70 19.15 -8.70
C VAL A 16 -5.80 20.09 -9.92
N GLN A 17 -5.04 19.83 -11.00
CA GLN A 17 -5.12 20.65 -12.21
C GLN A 17 -6.49 20.59 -12.91
N ALA A 18 -7.25 19.53 -12.67
CA ALA A 18 -8.61 19.36 -13.20
C ALA A 18 -9.70 19.87 -12.25
N LEU A 19 -9.34 20.32 -11.03
CA LEU A 19 -10.27 20.85 -10.05
C LEU A 19 -10.27 22.39 -10.01
N PRO A 20 -11.32 23.03 -9.46
CA PRO A 20 -11.44 24.48 -9.43
C PRO A 20 -10.29 25.19 -8.71
N LYS A 21 -9.79 26.25 -9.30
CA LYS A 21 -8.81 27.18 -8.69
C LYS A 21 -9.49 28.13 -7.69
N PRO A 22 -8.75 28.76 -6.75
CA PRO A 22 -7.28 28.66 -6.55
C PRO A 22 -6.87 27.34 -5.88
N HIS A 23 -5.61 26.93 -6.07
CA HIS A 23 -5.03 25.77 -5.41
C HIS A 23 -4.04 26.24 -4.35
N LYS A 24 -4.22 25.79 -3.10
CA LYS A 24 -3.34 26.11 -1.97
C LYS A 24 -2.61 24.85 -1.51
N SER A 25 -1.30 24.81 -1.72
CA SER A 25 -0.48 23.70 -1.25
C SER A 25 -0.30 23.76 0.26
N MET A 26 -0.52 22.64 0.91
CA MET A 26 -0.35 22.42 2.35
C MET A 26 0.63 21.27 2.58
N ASP A 27 1.06 21.06 3.82
CA ASP A 27 1.90 19.92 4.15
C ASP A 27 1.11 18.61 4.06
N GLY A 28 1.38 17.84 3.00
CA GLY A 28 0.76 16.53 2.73
C GLY A 28 -0.59 16.55 2.02
N PHE A 29 -1.10 17.71 1.58
CA PHE A 29 -2.34 17.82 0.79
C PHE A 29 -2.44 19.17 0.06
N ILE A 30 -3.41 19.29 -0.85
CA ILE A 30 -3.72 20.52 -1.58
C ILE A 30 -5.20 20.84 -1.38
N VAL A 31 -5.51 22.10 -1.10
CA VAL A 31 -6.89 22.63 -1.02
C VAL A 31 -7.25 23.23 -2.36
N CYS A 32 -8.41 22.86 -2.89
CA CYS A 32 -8.95 23.38 -4.15
C CYS A 32 -9.97 24.50 -3.89
N GLY A 33 -10.23 25.35 -4.90
CA GLY A 33 -11.09 26.52 -4.81
C GLY A 33 -12.55 26.26 -4.40
N ASN A 34 -13.04 25.04 -4.63
CA ASN A 34 -14.33 24.56 -4.18
C ASN A 34 -14.33 24.01 -2.73
N GLY A 35 -13.20 24.09 -2.03
CA GLY A 35 -13.05 23.58 -0.67
C GLY A 35 -12.74 22.08 -0.58
N ASP A 36 -12.58 21.37 -1.70
CA ASP A 36 -12.17 19.98 -1.71
C ASP A 36 -10.67 19.83 -1.45
N HIS A 37 -10.30 18.69 -0.89
CA HIS A 37 -8.91 18.40 -0.56
C HIS A 37 -8.39 17.20 -1.35
N VAL A 38 -7.18 17.32 -1.87
CA VAL A 38 -6.47 16.22 -2.54
C VAL A 38 -5.23 15.88 -1.73
N SER A 39 -5.19 14.67 -1.21
CA SER A 39 -4.03 14.12 -0.50
C SER A 39 -3.56 12.85 -1.19
N TRP A 40 -2.47 12.26 -0.74
CA TRP A 40 -1.83 11.14 -1.40
C TRP A 40 -1.16 10.18 -0.44
N CYS A 41 -0.88 8.99 -0.92
CA CYS A 41 0.04 8.07 -0.30
C CYS A 41 1.48 8.31 -0.82
N VAL A 42 2.47 7.83 -0.09
CA VAL A 42 3.89 7.86 -0.46
C VAL A 42 4.40 6.42 -0.49
N GLY A 43 3.89 5.64 -1.43
CA GLY A 43 3.95 4.18 -1.40
C GLY A 43 3.05 3.60 -0.30
N HIS A 44 3.27 2.35 0.09
CA HIS A 44 2.50 1.75 1.17
C HIS A 44 2.72 2.47 2.50
N LEU A 45 1.65 3.04 3.08
CA LEU A 45 1.66 3.67 4.41
C LEU A 45 1.59 2.63 5.54
N LEU A 46 1.12 1.43 5.21
CA LEU A 46 0.95 0.29 6.09
C LEU A 46 1.78 -0.89 5.59
N GLU A 47 2.17 -1.77 6.50
CA GLU A 47 2.90 -3.00 6.20
C GLU A 47 2.36 -4.16 7.02
N GLN A 48 2.58 -5.39 6.56
CA GLN A 48 2.26 -6.57 7.35
C GLN A 48 3.13 -6.60 8.60
N ALA A 49 2.51 -6.94 9.74
CA ALA A 49 3.23 -7.04 11.00
C ALA A 49 4.34 -8.08 10.93
N GLN A 50 5.43 -7.82 11.65
CA GLN A 50 6.54 -8.77 11.81
C GLN A 50 6.11 -9.96 12.69
N PRO A 51 6.76 -11.12 12.56
CA PRO A 51 6.39 -12.33 13.30
C PRO A 51 6.29 -12.16 14.81
N ASP A 52 7.17 -11.39 15.42
CA ASP A 52 7.20 -11.12 16.87
C ASP A 52 5.96 -10.37 17.40
N VAL A 53 5.19 -9.76 16.51
CA VAL A 53 3.90 -9.13 16.83
C VAL A 53 2.81 -10.17 17.07
N TYR A 54 2.90 -11.29 16.37
CA TYR A 54 1.94 -12.40 16.53
C TYR A 54 2.24 -13.26 17.75
N ASP A 55 3.54 -13.52 18.00
CA ASP A 55 4.02 -14.23 19.18
C ASP A 55 5.46 -13.79 19.48
N ALA A 56 5.73 -13.38 20.73
CA ALA A 56 7.05 -12.93 21.17
C ALA A 56 8.17 -13.98 20.98
N LYS A 57 7.83 -15.28 20.97
CA LYS A 57 8.80 -16.35 20.69
C LYS A 57 9.46 -16.22 19.33
N TYR A 58 8.76 -15.68 18.32
CA TYR A 58 9.28 -15.48 16.97
C TYR A 58 10.34 -14.37 16.85
N LYS A 59 10.63 -13.64 17.93
CA LYS A 59 11.75 -12.69 17.99
C LYS A 59 13.10 -13.42 17.84
N LYS A 60 13.23 -14.59 18.49
CA LYS A 60 14.39 -15.48 18.32
C LYS A 60 14.04 -16.48 17.21
N TRP A 61 14.90 -16.55 16.20
CA TRP A 61 14.68 -17.47 15.09
C TRP A 61 15.03 -18.90 15.51
N GLN A 62 14.11 -19.82 15.31
CA GLN A 62 14.30 -21.24 15.61
C GLN A 62 13.59 -22.08 14.53
N MET A 63 14.23 -23.18 14.12
CA MET A 63 13.68 -24.05 13.07
C MET A 63 12.35 -24.69 13.50
N VAL A 64 12.20 -25.00 14.78
CA VAL A 64 10.99 -25.64 15.34
C VAL A 64 9.75 -24.74 15.26
N ASP A 65 9.93 -23.42 15.11
CA ASP A 65 8.83 -22.46 15.00
C ASP A 65 8.31 -22.30 13.57
N LEU A 66 8.93 -22.93 12.59
CA LEU A 66 8.53 -22.85 11.19
C LEU A 66 7.58 -23.98 10.79
N PRO A 67 6.58 -23.72 9.94
CA PRO A 67 6.29 -22.43 9.31
C PRO A 67 5.47 -21.49 10.21
N ILE A 68 5.78 -20.19 10.16
CA ILE A 68 4.99 -19.14 10.81
C ILE A 68 3.84 -18.77 9.87
N VAL A 69 2.61 -19.08 10.32
CA VAL A 69 1.38 -18.76 9.56
C VAL A 69 0.42 -18.00 10.47
N PRO A 70 0.24 -16.68 10.24
CA PRO A 70 -0.69 -15.89 11.03
C PRO A 70 -2.13 -16.35 10.84
N THR A 71 -2.84 -16.65 11.92
CA THR A 71 -4.28 -16.92 11.88
C THR A 71 -5.10 -15.67 11.64
N LYS A 72 -4.63 -14.53 12.18
CA LYS A 72 -5.25 -13.21 12.01
C LYS A 72 -4.19 -12.21 11.59
N TRP A 73 -4.28 -11.75 10.35
CA TRP A 73 -3.35 -10.78 9.78
C TRP A 73 -3.48 -9.40 10.42
N GLN A 74 -2.33 -8.77 10.69
CA GLN A 74 -2.25 -7.44 11.28
C GLN A 74 -1.43 -6.51 10.39
N LEU A 75 -1.94 -5.28 10.20
CA LEU A 75 -1.21 -4.21 9.54
C LEU A 75 -0.61 -3.27 10.59
N ARG A 76 0.58 -2.78 10.32
CA ARG A 76 1.25 -1.74 11.11
C ARG A 76 1.55 -0.51 10.28
N GLU A 77 1.56 0.64 10.94
CA GLU A 77 1.94 1.91 10.34
C GLU A 77 3.46 1.93 10.10
N LYS A 78 3.89 2.25 8.89
CA LYS A 78 5.31 2.45 8.60
C LYS A 78 5.81 3.72 9.24
N GLN A 79 6.91 3.66 9.98
CA GLN A 79 7.50 4.82 10.66
C GLN A 79 7.86 5.94 9.67
N GLN A 80 8.43 5.59 8.52
CA GLN A 80 8.86 6.54 7.49
C GLN A 80 7.70 7.36 6.89
N THR A 81 6.47 6.80 6.86
CA THR A 81 5.30 7.43 6.26
C THR A 81 4.24 7.87 7.27
N LYS A 82 4.54 7.75 8.57
CA LYS A 82 3.62 8.07 9.67
C LYS A 82 3.10 9.50 9.61
N LYS A 83 3.94 10.46 9.17
CA LYS A 83 3.53 11.86 9.01
C LYS A 83 2.38 11.98 8.01
N GLN A 84 2.52 11.37 6.84
CA GLN A 84 1.48 11.41 5.80
C GLN A 84 0.19 10.71 6.23
N LEU A 85 0.31 9.57 6.91
CA LEU A 85 -0.86 8.88 7.46
C LEU A 85 -1.58 9.73 8.51
N SER A 86 -0.83 10.50 9.33
CA SER A 86 -1.40 11.46 10.29
C SER A 86 -2.16 12.59 9.61
N VAL A 87 -1.67 13.10 8.47
CA VAL A 87 -2.39 14.10 7.65
C VAL A 87 -3.72 13.51 7.17
N LEU A 88 -3.71 12.33 6.55
CA LEU A 88 -4.93 11.66 6.08
C LEU A 88 -5.92 11.41 7.23
N ARG A 89 -5.42 11.02 8.41
CA ARG A 89 -6.25 10.83 9.62
C ARG A 89 -6.93 12.11 10.10
N LYS A 90 -6.30 13.27 9.91
CA LYS A 90 -6.92 14.58 10.22
C LYS A 90 -7.98 14.94 9.17
N LEU A 91 -7.64 14.79 7.89
CA LEU A 91 -8.52 15.17 6.78
C LEU A 91 -9.81 14.35 6.75
N VAL A 92 -9.74 13.05 7.01
CA VAL A 92 -10.92 12.18 6.99
C VAL A 92 -11.98 12.55 8.01
N LYS A 93 -11.60 13.22 9.12
CA LYS A 93 -12.56 13.67 10.16
C LYS A 93 -13.53 14.73 9.66
N SER A 94 -13.11 15.58 8.72
CA SER A 94 -13.91 16.65 8.11
C SER A 94 -14.46 16.28 6.74
N ALA A 95 -14.11 15.12 6.20
CA ALA A 95 -14.61 14.66 4.91
C ALA A 95 -16.08 14.25 4.97
N THR A 96 -16.84 14.67 3.97
CA THR A 96 -18.23 14.26 3.74
C THR A 96 -18.32 13.17 2.66
N SER A 97 -17.28 13.05 1.81
CA SER A 97 -17.16 12.02 0.79
C SER A 97 -15.70 11.69 0.57
N ILE A 98 -15.40 10.44 0.23
CA ILE A 98 -14.06 9.95 -0.10
C ILE A 98 -14.03 9.53 -1.56
N ILE A 99 -12.98 9.95 -2.26
CA ILE A 99 -12.67 9.47 -3.61
C ILE A 99 -11.33 8.74 -3.58
N HIS A 100 -11.39 7.46 -3.86
CA HIS A 100 -10.23 6.61 -4.05
C HIS A 100 -9.63 6.87 -5.43
N ALA A 101 -8.42 7.37 -5.48
CA ALA A 101 -7.71 7.72 -6.71
C ALA A 101 -6.32 7.03 -6.76
N GLY A 102 -6.29 5.71 -6.57
CA GLY A 102 -5.14 4.86 -6.87
C GLY A 102 -4.97 4.65 -8.37
N ASP A 103 -3.83 4.15 -8.81
CA ASP A 103 -3.63 3.73 -10.19
C ASP A 103 -4.66 2.63 -10.57
N PRO A 104 -5.06 2.51 -11.84
CA PRO A 104 -6.12 1.59 -12.25
C PRO A 104 -5.64 0.14 -12.39
N ASP A 105 -4.90 -0.31 -11.37
CA ASP A 105 -4.42 -1.68 -11.24
C ASP A 105 -4.70 -2.24 -9.83
N ARG A 106 -4.36 -3.51 -9.62
CA ARG A 106 -4.63 -4.20 -8.36
C ARG A 106 -3.79 -3.66 -7.18
N GLU A 107 -2.55 -3.20 -7.43
CA GLU A 107 -1.68 -2.67 -6.39
C GLU A 107 -2.13 -1.28 -5.94
N GLY A 108 -2.46 -0.39 -6.91
CA GLY A 108 -3.02 0.93 -6.63
C GLY A 108 -4.37 0.85 -5.93
N GLN A 109 -5.20 -0.15 -6.27
CA GLN A 109 -6.46 -0.42 -5.57
C GLN A 109 -6.18 -0.82 -4.11
N LEU A 110 -5.31 -1.80 -3.87
CA LEU A 110 -5.00 -2.28 -2.52
C LEU A 110 -4.39 -1.18 -1.65
N LEU A 111 -3.43 -0.43 -2.21
CA LEU A 111 -2.67 0.57 -1.47
C LEU A 111 -3.59 1.62 -0.84
N VAL A 112 -4.52 2.16 -1.60
CA VAL A 112 -5.46 3.18 -1.11
C VAL A 112 -6.57 2.55 -0.28
N ASP A 113 -7.08 1.36 -0.65
CA ASP A 113 -8.09 0.64 0.14
C ASP A 113 -7.58 0.31 1.55
N GLN A 114 -6.33 -0.13 1.71
CA GLN A 114 -5.73 -0.38 3.02
C GLN A 114 -5.76 0.87 3.89
N VAL A 115 -5.45 2.02 3.32
CA VAL A 115 -5.49 3.31 4.04
C VAL A 115 -6.93 3.67 4.43
N ILE A 116 -7.88 3.58 3.51
CA ILE A 116 -9.30 3.85 3.77
C ILE A 116 -9.86 2.94 4.88
N HIS A 117 -9.48 1.65 4.88
CA HIS A 117 -9.93 0.72 5.92
C HIS A 117 -9.25 0.96 7.27
N HIS A 118 -8.00 1.43 7.28
CA HIS A 118 -7.24 1.72 8.50
C HIS A 118 -7.64 3.05 9.16
N LEU A 119 -8.11 4.03 8.39
CA LEU A 119 -8.47 5.34 8.91
C LEU A 119 -9.75 5.28 9.79
N PRO A 120 -9.79 6.04 10.92
CA PRO A 120 -10.96 6.11 11.79
C PRO A 120 -12.05 6.97 11.17
N MET A 121 -12.88 6.38 10.33
CA MET A 121 -14.00 7.04 9.66
C MET A 121 -15.33 6.33 9.90
N LYS A 122 -16.43 7.05 9.69
CA LYS A 122 -17.80 6.49 9.77
C LYS A 122 -17.96 5.36 8.74
N ALA A 123 -18.66 4.29 9.12
CA ALA A 123 -18.88 3.15 8.24
C ALA A 123 -19.58 3.53 6.93
N ILE A 124 -20.55 4.45 7.00
CA ILE A 124 -21.26 4.96 5.82
C ILE A 124 -20.30 5.65 4.83
N LEU A 125 -19.38 6.48 5.31
CA LEU A 125 -18.39 7.17 4.47
C LEU A 125 -17.49 6.19 3.74
N ARG A 126 -17.07 5.11 4.42
CA ARG A 126 -16.28 4.04 3.82
C ARG A 126 -17.07 3.27 2.78
N LYS A 127 -18.34 2.95 3.06
CA LYS A 127 -19.23 2.23 2.14
C LYS A 127 -19.53 3.04 0.87
N GLU A 128 -19.69 4.35 1.00
CA GLU A 128 -20.01 5.27 -0.10
C GLU A 128 -18.78 5.83 -0.82
N THR A 129 -17.58 5.32 -0.49
CA THR A 129 -16.35 5.69 -1.19
C THR A 129 -16.51 5.44 -2.70
N LYS A 130 -16.17 6.45 -3.49
CA LYS A 130 -16.17 6.36 -4.95
C LYS A 130 -14.76 6.13 -5.49
N ARG A 131 -14.68 5.49 -6.63
CA ARG A 131 -13.46 5.19 -7.35
C ARG A 131 -13.31 6.13 -8.54
N LEU A 132 -12.18 6.82 -8.61
CA LEU A 132 -11.72 7.62 -9.74
C LEU A 132 -10.67 6.81 -10.50
N LEU A 133 -10.97 6.43 -11.74
CA LEU A 133 -10.07 5.68 -12.62
C LEU A 133 -9.39 6.66 -13.58
N ILE A 134 -8.07 6.78 -13.49
CA ILE A 134 -7.26 7.66 -14.32
C ILE A 134 -6.22 6.81 -15.05
N SER A 135 -6.38 6.70 -16.37
CA SER A 135 -5.42 6.02 -17.25
C SER A 135 -4.53 7.01 -18.02
N ASP A 136 -4.96 8.28 -18.11
CA ASP A 136 -4.25 9.37 -18.78
C ASP A 136 -4.25 10.60 -17.87
N LEU A 137 -3.10 11.22 -17.70
CA LEU A 137 -2.88 12.36 -16.79
C LEU A 137 -3.17 13.73 -17.43
N THR A 138 -3.69 13.76 -18.66
CA THR A 138 -4.13 15.01 -19.27
C THR A 138 -5.35 15.58 -18.53
N ALA A 139 -5.43 16.90 -18.39
CA ALA A 139 -6.51 17.54 -17.65
C ALA A 139 -7.90 17.17 -18.20
N SER A 140 -8.04 17.08 -19.53
CA SER A 140 -9.29 16.68 -20.20
C SER A 140 -9.72 15.26 -19.86
N ALA A 141 -8.76 14.30 -19.84
CA ALA A 141 -9.04 12.91 -19.46
C ALA A 141 -9.43 12.79 -17.99
N ILE A 142 -8.78 13.54 -17.10
CA ILE A 142 -9.11 13.56 -15.67
C ILE A 142 -10.51 14.15 -15.45
N VAL A 143 -10.88 15.26 -16.11
CA VAL A 143 -12.24 15.83 -16.04
C VAL A 143 -13.28 14.80 -16.48
N LYS A 144 -13.02 14.08 -17.59
CA LYS A 144 -13.91 13.00 -18.05
C LYS A 144 -14.05 11.90 -17.00
N SER A 145 -12.94 11.52 -16.35
CA SER A 145 -12.96 10.50 -15.28
C SER A 145 -13.69 10.99 -14.04
N LEU A 146 -13.55 12.26 -13.65
CA LEU A 146 -14.28 12.87 -12.54
C LEU A 146 -15.79 12.85 -12.74
N ASN A 147 -16.25 12.96 -13.99
CA ASN A 147 -17.67 12.86 -14.34
C ASN A 147 -18.19 11.40 -14.39
N ASN A 148 -17.29 10.41 -14.28
CA ASN A 148 -17.63 8.98 -14.36
C ASN A 148 -17.13 8.19 -13.13
N LEU A 149 -17.36 8.74 -11.95
CA LEU A 149 -17.01 8.07 -10.68
C LEU A 149 -17.87 6.84 -10.48
N GLN A 150 -17.23 5.74 -10.08
CA GLN A 150 -17.87 4.46 -9.80
C GLN A 150 -17.86 4.13 -8.30
N PRO A 151 -18.76 3.27 -7.82
CA PRO A 151 -18.65 2.76 -6.44
C PRO A 151 -17.36 1.96 -6.25
N ASN A 152 -16.60 2.26 -5.18
CA ASN A 152 -15.31 1.60 -4.94
C ASN A 152 -15.45 0.08 -4.70
N HIS A 153 -16.58 -0.38 -4.17
CA HIS A 153 -16.80 -1.81 -3.92
C HIS A 153 -16.80 -2.67 -5.20
N ASN A 154 -17.05 -2.08 -6.38
CA ASN A 154 -16.96 -2.80 -7.66
C ASN A 154 -15.53 -3.31 -7.94
N PHE A 155 -14.53 -2.75 -7.28
CA PHE A 155 -13.11 -3.06 -7.46
C PHE A 155 -12.54 -3.92 -6.32
N ALA A 156 -13.37 -4.40 -5.40
CA ALA A 156 -12.95 -5.19 -4.24
C ALA A 156 -12.16 -6.46 -4.63
N ALA A 157 -12.47 -7.07 -5.78
CA ALA A 157 -11.75 -8.24 -6.28
C ALA A 157 -10.27 -7.93 -6.59
N LEU A 158 -9.96 -6.74 -7.13
CA LEU A 158 -8.58 -6.30 -7.39
C LEU A 158 -7.80 -6.18 -6.09
N SER A 159 -8.38 -5.50 -5.10
CA SER A 159 -7.80 -5.35 -3.76
C SER A 159 -7.55 -6.70 -3.09
N THR A 160 -8.52 -7.62 -3.18
CA THR A 160 -8.40 -8.97 -2.61
C THR A 160 -7.28 -9.77 -3.27
N CYS A 161 -7.16 -9.69 -4.60
CA CYS A 161 -6.10 -10.36 -5.35
C CYS A 161 -4.70 -9.87 -4.94
N ALA A 162 -4.51 -8.54 -4.87
CA ALA A 162 -3.24 -7.95 -4.43
C ALA A 162 -2.92 -8.29 -2.96
N LEU A 163 -3.92 -8.29 -2.09
CA LEU A 163 -3.76 -8.66 -0.68
C LEU A 163 -3.34 -10.12 -0.53
N ALA A 164 -3.95 -11.03 -1.29
CA ALA A 164 -3.58 -12.45 -1.30
C ALA A 164 -2.11 -12.62 -1.72
N ARG A 165 -1.67 -11.94 -2.77
CA ARG A 165 -0.28 -11.93 -3.20
C ARG A 165 0.66 -11.39 -2.11
N THR A 166 0.34 -10.24 -1.53
CA THR A 166 1.17 -9.64 -0.46
C THR A 166 1.33 -10.61 0.73
N ARG A 167 0.28 -11.33 1.09
CA ARG A 167 0.34 -12.34 2.16
C ARG A 167 1.17 -13.56 1.76
N ALA A 168 1.03 -14.04 0.52
CA ALA A 168 1.84 -15.13 -0.01
C ALA A 168 3.33 -14.75 -0.03
N ASP A 169 3.66 -13.54 -0.48
CA ASP A 169 5.03 -13.02 -0.49
C ASP A 169 5.60 -12.91 0.94
N TRP A 170 4.80 -12.49 1.91
CA TRP A 170 5.18 -12.45 3.31
C TRP A 170 5.45 -13.84 3.87
N LEU A 171 4.53 -14.81 3.64
CA LEU A 171 4.69 -16.20 4.09
C LEU A 171 5.94 -16.83 3.51
N PHE A 172 6.14 -16.67 2.21
CA PHE A 172 7.31 -17.18 1.50
C PHE A 172 8.60 -16.54 2.05
N GLY A 173 8.66 -15.22 2.05
CA GLY A 173 9.85 -14.46 2.44
C GLY A 173 10.26 -14.71 3.89
N ILE A 174 9.33 -14.61 4.83
CA ILE A 174 9.62 -14.78 6.26
C ILE A 174 10.08 -16.21 6.58
N ASN A 175 9.36 -17.21 6.11
CA ASN A 175 9.65 -18.60 6.46
C ASN A 175 10.93 -19.10 5.79
N LEU A 176 11.10 -18.85 4.50
CA LEU A 176 12.29 -19.32 3.78
C LEU A 176 13.55 -18.56 4.18
N SER A 177 13.48 -17.22 4.37
CA SER A 177 14.66 -16.48 4.84
C SER A 177 15.14 -17.00 6.19
N ARG A 178 14.23 -17.29 7.11
CA ARG A 178 14.59 -17.87 8.42
C ARG A 178 15.16 -19.29 8.29
N ALA A 179 14.50 -20.15 7.52
CA ALA A 179 14.95 -21.53 7.33
C ALA A 179 16.36 -21.59 6.71
N PHE A 180 16.58 -20.88 5.63
CA PHE A 180 17.89 -20.85 4.95
C PHE A 180 18.97 -20.19 5.81
N THR A 181 18.63 -19.11 6.54
CA THR A 181 19.59 -18.49 7.48
C THR A 181 20.02 -19.45 8.58
N LEU A 182 19.06 -20.11 9.24
CA LEU A 182 19.34 -21.08 10.31
C LEU A 182 20.16 -22.27 9.79
N GLN A 183 19.79 -22.80 8.61
CA GLN A 183 20.56 -23.86 7.96
C GLN A 183 21.98 -23.39 7.56
N GLY A 184 22.12 -22.16 7.07
CA GLY A 184 23.42 -21.58 6.76
C GLY A 184 24.30 -21.42 8.01
N GLN A 185 23.71 -21.03 9.12
CA GLN A 185 24.43 -20.90 10.42
C GLN A 185 24.98 -22.25 10.91
N THR A 186 24.26 -23.34 10.71
CA THR A 186 24.81 -24.68 11.04
C THR A 186 26.01 -25.06 10.19
N ASN A 187 26.15 -24.45 9.01
CA ASN A 187 27.28 -24.62 8.08
C ASN A 187 28.31 -23.48 8.19
N GLY A 188 28.30 -22.70 9.30
CA GLY A 188 29.30 -21.66 9.58
C GLY A 188 29.01 -20.28 8.96
N SER A 189 27.89 -20.07 8.26
CA SER A 189 27.53 -18.75 7.76
C SER A 189 27.12 -17.81 8.90
N GLN A 190 27.56 -16.55 8.85
CA GLN A 190 27.16 -15.50 9.81
C GLN A 190 26.20 -14.49 9.20
N THR A 191 25.82 -14.66 7.94
CA THR A 191 24.97 -13.71 7.22
C THR A 191 23.50 -14.15 7.20
N VAL A 192 22.58 -13.17 7.16
CA VAL A 192 21.17 -13.43 6.92
C VAL A 192 20.96 -13.72 5.45
N LEU A 193 20.40 -14.88 5.15
CA LEU A 193 20.07 -15.31 3.79
C LEU A 193 18.64 -14.89 3.48
N SER A 194 18.48 -13.73 2.81
CA SER A 194 17.16 -13.23 2.40
C SER A 194 16.66 -14.01 1.18
N VAL A 195 15.43 -14.51 1.27
CA VAL A 195 14.75 -15.23 0.19
C VAL A 195 13.47 -14.50 -0.16
N GLY A 196 13.26 -14.25 -1.44
CA GLY A 196 12.07 -13.59 -1.95
C GLY A 196 11.63 -14.16 -3.31
N PRO A 197 10.30 -14.14 -3.61
CA PRO A 197 9.78 -14.78 -4.82
C PRO A 197 10.22 -14.11 -6.13
N VAL A 198 10.70 -12.87 -6.07
CA VAL A 198 11.27 -12.14 -7.22
C VAL A 198 12.79 -12.06 -7.11
N GLN A 199 13.31 -11.67 -5.96
CA GLN A 199 14.73 -11.45 -5.71
C GLN A 199 15.56 -12.72 -5.95
N THR A 200 15.13 -13.85 -5.40
CA THR A 200 15.91 -15.11 -5.48
C THR A 200 16.05 -15.64 -6.90
N PRO A 201 14.98 -15.70 -7.73
CA PRO A 201 15.13 -16.09 -9.14
C PRO A 201 16.03 -15.14 -9.95
N ILE A 202 15.96 -13.82 -9.70
CA ILE A 202 16.83 -12.84 -10.38
C ILE A 202 18.30 -13.11 -10.03
N PHE A 203 18.62 -13.30 -8.75
CA PHE A 203 19.98 -13.67 -8.34
C PHE A 203 20.44 -14.98 -8.99
N GLY A 204 19.57 -15.98 -9.05
CA GLY A 204 19.89 -17.25 -9.73
C GLY A 204 20.23 -17.06 -11.20
N LEU A 205 19.48 -16.20 -11.91
CA LEU A 205 19.78 -15.87 -13.31
C LEU A 205 21.14 -15.15 -13.45
N VAL A 206 21.44 -14.16 -12.60
CA VAL A 206 22.72 -13.43 -12.61
C VAL A 206 23.88 -14.38 -12.36
N VAL A 207 23.79 -15.24 -11.34
CA VAL A 207 24.84 -16.24 -11.04
C VAL A 207 25.03 -17.19 -12.23
N LYS A 208 23.92 -17.68 -12.82
CA LYS A 208 23.98 -18.54 -14.00
C LYS A 208 24.71 -17.85 -15.16
N MET A 209 24.39 -16.58 -15.44
CA MET A 209 25.07 -15.81 -16.49
C MET A 209 26.58 -15.67 -16.22
N MET A 210 27.00 -15.42 -14.96
CA MET A 210 28.41 -15.29 -14.59
C MET A 210 29.20 -16.60 -14.69
N LEU A 211 28.52 -17.75 -14.61
CA LEU A 211 29.19 -19.06 -14.76
C LEU A 211 29.37 -19.49 -16.21
N TYR A 212 28.75 -18.81 -17.17
CA TYR A 212 28.85 -19.08 -18.60
C TYR A 212 29.67 -18.01 -19.38
N LEU A 213 30.24 -17.03 -18.65
CA LEU A 213 31.22 -16.06 -19.14
C LEU A 213 32.64 -16.46 -18.74
#